data_191a80e0548b511d3f1519af4a14dffe
#
_entry.id   191a80e0548b511d3f1519af4a14dffe
#
_cell.length_a   1.000
_cell.length_b   1.000
_cell.length_c   1.000
_cell.angle_alpha   90.00
_cell.angle_beta   90.00
_cell.angle_gamma   90.00
#
_symmetry.space_group_name_H-M   'P 1'
#
loop_
_entity.id
_entity.type
_entity.pdbx_description
1 polymer ?
#
loop_
_entity_poly.entity_id
_entity_poly.type
_entity_poly.pdbx_seq_one_letter_code
_entity_poly.pdbx_strand_id
1 'polypeptide(L)'
;MSLDLEQDIKGMLPEKDFDRRDFIWTALGASAALAVSSPAWAQLITTDTEGLDDADISIPTQTGNIRGYRAMPSKGGPFPVVLVCAEIFGLNPYIRDVCRRLAKVGYYAIVPDLYARTADLTKISNMAEIMPIVNAKRDTELISDYDATVDFARASGKADLARMGIVGMCRGGRTSLVYTASNPKLKAAVSWYGPVAGQTSEATPRTVMDRVAEFKVPVLGLYGAKDSGVPIADVEKFFAALKAAGVPSELVIYPEAGHGFHADFRPDNYRKADAEDGWNRTLAWLKKYGVA
;
A
#
# COMPACT_ATOMS: atom_id res chain seq x y z
N MET A 1 -19.93 -2.54 4.92
CA MET A 1 -18.71 -2.33 5.71
C MET A 1 -19.11 -2.48 7.15
N SER A 2 -18.47 -3.34 7.95
CA SER A 2 -18.86 -3.51 9.34
C SER A 2 -18.51 -2.23 10.12
N LEU A 3 -19.28 -1.93 11.17
CA LEU A 3 -19.02 -0.82 12.10
C LEU A 3 -17.59 -0.86 12.67
N ASP A 4 -17.00 -2.05 12.75
CA ASP A 4 -15.65 -2.29 13.25
C ASP A 4 -14.55 -1.76 12.33
N LEU A 5 -14.70 -1.91 11.01
CA LEU A 5 -13.74 -1.36 10.04
C LEU A 5 -13.74 0.18 10.06
N GLU A 6 -14.92 0.80 10.30
CA GLU A 6 -15.01 2.24 10.49
C GLU A 6 -14.32 2.71 11.77
N GLN A 7 -14.35 1.91 12.83
CA GLN A 7 -13.70 2.21 14.11
C GLN A 7 -12.18 2.11 14.02
N ASP A 8 -11.66 1.06 13.39
CA ASP A 8 -10.23 0.89 13.12
C ASP A 8 -9.68 1.99 12.19
N ILE A 9 -10.50 2.40 11.21
CA ILE A 9 -10.15 3.48 10.30
C ILE A 9 -10.26 4.85 10.98
N LYS A 10 -11.18 5.05 11.95
CA LYS A 10 -11.26 6.30 12.75
C LYS A 10 -9.99 6.58 13.54
N GLY A 11 -9.37 5.58 14.15
CA GLY A 11 -8.05 5.72 14.76
C GLY A 11 -6.95 6.10 13.77
N MET A 12 -7.25 6.09 12.48
CA MET A 12 -6.34 6.48 11.39
C MET A 12 -6.44 7.95 10.99
N LEU A 13 -7.39 8.71 11.50
CA LEU A 13 -7.53 10.15 11.24
C LEU A 13 -7.06 10.96 12.46
N PRO A 14 -6.52 12.18 12.27
CA PRO A 14 -6.26 13.07 13.39
C PRO A 14 -7.56 13.38 14.14
N GLU A 15 -7.54 13.27 15.48
CA GLU A 15 -8.67 13.47 16.37
C GLU A 15 -9.15 14.94 16.53
N LYS A 16 -9.02 15.81 15.54
CA LYS A 16 -9.60 17.14 15.61
C LYS A 16 -10.48 17.42 14.42
N ASP A 17 -11.79 17.49 14.68
CA ASP A 17 -12.70 18.33 13.91
C ASP A 17 -12.14 19.77 13.91
N PHE A 18 -11.59 20.22 12.80
CA PHE A 18 -11.28 21.62 12.59
C PHE A 18 -12.62 22.37 12.47
N ASP A 19 -13.04 23.02 13.55
CA ASP A 19 -14.16 23.95 13.48
C ASP A 19 -13.78 25.12 12.55
N ARG A 20 -14.71 25.53 11.69
CA ARG A 20 -14.55 26.70 10.78
C ARG A 20 -14.16 27.99 11.54
N ARG A 21 -14.40 28.08 12.83
CA ARG A 21 -14.01 29.20 13.68
C ARG A 21 -12.50 29.24 13.95
N ASP A 22 -11.85 28.09 14.10
CA ASP A 22 -10.39 28.05 14.35
C ASP A 22 -9.60 28.46 13.11
N PHE A 23 -10.15 28.29 11.91
CA PHE A 23 -9.54 28.73 10.65
C PHE A 23 -9.52 30.28 10.49
N ILE A 24 -10.53 30.99 11.02
CA ILE A 24 -10.65 32.44 10.88
C ILE A 24 -9.71 33.21 11.81
N TRP A 25 -9.37 32.67 12.98
CA TRP A 25 -8.47 33.33 13.95
C TRP A 25 -6.99 33.15 13.64
N THR A 26 -6.61 32.13 12.89
CA THR A 26 -5.21 31.92 12.44
C THR A 26 -4.85 32.74 11.20
N ALA A 27 -5.82 33.29 10.48
CA ALA A 27 -5.58 34.07 9.25
C ALA A 27 -5.26 35.57 9.48
N LEU A 28 -5.38 36.08 10.71
CA LEU A 28 -5.23 37.51 11.04
C LEU A 28 -3.96 37.83 11.87
N GLY A 29 -3.05 36.92 12.09
CA GLY A 29 -1.84 37.17 12.89
C GLY A 29 -0.59 36.50 12.35
N ALA A 30 0.31 37.35 11.81
CA ALA A 30 1.72 37.12 11.54
C ALA A 30 2.10 36.27 10.32
N SER A 31 2.65 36.95 9.34
CA SER A 31 3.59 36.49 8.32
C SER A 31 4.76 35.66 8.91
N ALA A 32 4.56 34.37 9.04
CA ALA A 32 5.61 33.37 9.09
C ALA A 32 5.05 32.13 8.40
N ALA A 33 5.66 31.71 7.31
CA ALA A 33 5.39 30.46 6.64
C ALA A 33 5.75 29.29 7.57
N LEU A 34 4.88 28.97 8.51
CA LEU A 34 4.86 27.70 9.19
C LEU A 34 4.06 26.75 8.29
N ALA A 35 4.76 25.88 7.59
CA ALA A 35 4.14 24.69 7.05
C ALA A 35 3.37 24.03 8.21
N VAL A 36 2.04 24.07 8.14
CA VAL A 36 1.17 23.33 9.04
C VAL A 36 1.32 21.86 8.67
N SER A 37 2.37 21.23 9.19
CA SER A 37 2.46 19.78 9.24
C SER A 37 1.35 19.32 10.16
N SER A 38 0.36 18.63 9.63
CA SER A 38 -0.65 17.95 10.44
C SER A 38 0.06 17.13 11.53
N PRO A 39 -0.34 17.17 12.80
CA PRO A 39 0.29 16.39 13.88
C PRO A 39 0.42 14.90 13.57
N ALA A 40 -0.48 14.36 12.73
CA ALA A 40 -0.45 12.97 12.28
C ALA A 40 0.81 12.59 11.50
N TRP A 41 1.48 13.54 10.84
CA TRP A 41 2.70 13.29 10.07
C TRP A 41 3.99 13.62 10.82
N ALA A 42 3.89 14.20 12.02
CA ALA A 42 5.05 14.65 12.82
C ALA A 42 5.93 13.51 13.34
N GLN A 43 5.45 12.27 13.34
CA GLN A 43 6.17 11.09 13.83
C GLN A 43 6.63 10.16 12.69
N LEU A 44 6.51 10.58 11.44
CA LEU A 44 6.93 9.80 10.29
C LEU A 44 8.44 9.54 10.31
N ILE A 45 8.83 8.29 10.24
CA ILE A 45 10.21 7.92 9.97
C ILE A 45 10.51 8.30 8.51
N THR A 46 11.48 9.17 8.30
CA THR A 46 11.83 9.67 6.96
C THR A 46 13.18 9.09 6.52
N THR A 47 13.16 8.34 5.44
CA THR A 47 14.36 7.86 4.75
C THR A 47 14.90 9.00 3.89
N ASP A 48 16.21 9.33 4.05
CA ASP A 48 16.89 10.32 3.21
C ASP A 48 16.96 9.87 1.74
N THR A 49 17.19 10.82 0.84
CA THR A 49 17.28 10.57 -0.61
C THR A 49 18.72 10.47 -1.13
N GLU A 50 19.73 10.48 -0.25
CA GLU A 50 21.12 10.35 -0.66
C GLU A 50 21.34 9.02 -1.40
N GLY A 51 21.94 9.09 -2.58
CA GLY A 51 22.16 7.92 -3.44
C GLY A 51 20.92 7.38 -4.14
N LEU A 52 19.78 8.07 -4.05
CA LEU A 52 18.54 7.69 -4.74
C LEU A 52 18.24 8.63 -5.93
N ASP A 53 17.56 8.10 -6.93
CA ASP A 53 16.79 8.81 -7.91
C ASP A 53 15.32 8.59 -7.56
N ASP A 54 14.69 9.58 -6.93
CA ASP A 54 13.29 9.54 -6.52
C ASP A 54 12.52 10.72 -7.11
N ALA A 55 11.31 10.46 -7.58
CA ALA A 55 10.50 11.48 -8.26
C ALA A 55 9.00 11.17 -8.24
N ASP A 56 8.22 12.25 -8.24
CA ASP A 56 6.85 12.21 -8.72
C ASP A 56 6.84 11.92 -10.23
N ILE A 57 5.93 11.05 -10.65
CA ILE A 57 5.81 10.61 -12.04
C ILE A 57 4.38 10.75 -12.54
N SER A 58 4.25 10.82 -13.86
CA SER A 58 2.97 10.76 -14.57
C SER A 58 2.94 9.50 -15.42
N ILE A 59 2.07 8.56 -15.05
CA ILE A 59 1.96 7.25 -15.69
C ILE A 59 0.85 7.33 -16.75
N PRO A 60 1.16 7.15 -18.04
CA PRO A 60 0.15 7.08 -19.09
C PRO A 60 -0.71 5.82 -18.94
N THR A 61 -2.03 5.98 -18.97
CA THR A 61 -2.98 4.88 -18.95
C THR A 61 -4.00 5.03 -20.08
N GLN A 62 -4.82 4.03 -20.32
CA GLN A 62 -5.86 4.09 -21.34
C GLN A 62 -6.91 5.19 -21.10
N THR A 63 -7.08 5.61 -19.86
CA THR A 63 -8.10 6.60 -19.43
C THR A 63 -7.48 7.93 -18.98
N GLY A 64 -6.28 8.26 -19.47
CA GLY A 64 -5.51 9.45 -19.11
C GLY A 64 -4.38 9.15 -18.14
N ASN A 65 -3.56 10.16 -17.87
CA ASN A 65 -2.42 9.99 -16.99
C ASN A 65 -2.86 9.93 -15.53
N ILE A 66 -2.19 9.06 -14.75
CA ILE A 66 -2.31 9.05 -13.29
C ILE A 66 -0.99 9.45 -12.65
N ARG A 67 -1.09 10.09 -11.48
CA ARG A 67 0.10 10.38 -10.67
C ARG A 67 0.67 9.09 -10.12
N GLY A 68 1.97 9.09 -9.89
CA GLY A 68 2.67 8.04 -9.18
C GLY A 68 3.93 8.59 -8.53
N TYR A 69 4.63 7.72 -7.84
CA TYR A 69 5.93 8.02 -7.27
C TYR A 69 6.85 6.83 -7.51
N ARG A 70 8.12 7.08 -7.78
CA ARG A 70 9.15 6.08 -7.87
C ARG A 70 10.38 6.45 -7.06
N ALA A 71 11.11 5.44 -6.60
CA ALA A 71 12.44 5.59 -6.04
C ALA A 71 13.30 4.39 -6.43
N MET A 72 14.57 4.64 -6.78
CA MET A 72 15.55 3.61 -7.10
C MET A 72 16.96 4.11 -6.78
N PRO A 73 18.00 3.26 -6.73
CA PRO A 73 19.38 3.75 -6.63
C PRO A 73 19.72 4.67 -7.82
N SER A 74 20.42 5.77 -7.55
CA SER A 74 20.80 6.77 -8.57
C SER A 74 21.82 6.26 -9.58
N LYS A 75 22.57 5.19 -9.23
CA LYS A 75 23.61 4.58 -10.07
C LYS A 75 23.35 3.10 -10.27
N GLY A 76 23.73 2.58 -11.45
CA GLY A 76 23.57 1.17 -11.79
C GLY A 76 22.25 0.85 -12.48
N GLY A 77 21.76 -0.36 -12.29
CA GLY A 77 20.59 -0.94 -12.95
C GLY A 77 20.94 -1.83 -14.15
N PRO A 78 19.95 -2.50 -14.75
CA PRO A 78 18.55 -2.47 -14.35
C PRO A 78 18.32 -3.13 -12.99
N PHE A 79 17.39 -2.53 -12.22
CA PHE A 79 17.09 -2.94 -10.84
C PHE A 79 15.88 -3.88 -10.79
N PRO A 80 15.84 -4.83 -9.82
CA PRO A 80 14.62 -5.59 -9.56
C PRO A 80 13.49 -4.64 -9.16
N VAL A 81 12.26 -4.95 -9.57
CA VAL A 81 11.12 -4.06 -9.41
C VAL A 81 10.25 -4.50 -8.23
N VAL A 82 9.87 -3.56 -7.40
CA VAL A 82 8.80 -3.74 -6.41
C VAL A 82 7.66 -2.77 -6.72
N LEU A 83 6.53 -3.33 -7.14
CA LEU A 83 5.27 -2.60 -7.21
C LEU A 83 4.75 -2.38 -5.79
N VAL A 84 4.55 -1.14 -5.40
CA VAL A 84 4.03 -0.78 -4.08
C VAL A 84 2.56 -0.43 -4.19
N CYS A 85 1.73 -0.94 -3.28
CA CYS A 85 0.30 -0.67 -3.24
C CYS A 85 -0.04 0.17 -2.02
N ALA A 86 -0.47 1.40 -2.27
CA ALA A 86 -0.83 2.35 -1.23
C ALA A 86 -2.10 1.96 -0.47
N GLU A 87 -2.19 2.44 0.76
CA GLU A 87 -3.42 2.44 1.57
C GLU A 87 -4.52 3.31 0.91
N ILE A 88 -5.58 3.59 1.64
CA ILE A 88 -6.70 4.43 1.17
C ILE A 88 -6.38 5.94 1.13
N PHE A 89 -5.21 6.37 1.51
CA PHE A 89 -4.81 7.78 1.65
C PHE A 89 -3.97 8.31 0.48
N GLY A 90 -3.92 7.59 -0.64
CA GLY A 90 -3.16 7.98 -1.82
C GLY A 90 -1.65 8.01 -1.60
N LEU A 91 -0.95 8.87 -2.35
CA LEU A 91 0.52 9.01 -2.31
C LEU A 91 0.99 9.84 -1.11
N ASN A 92 0.62 9.46 0.09
CA ASN A 92 1.02 10.14 1.31
C ASN A 92 2.54 10.00 1.59
N PRO A 93 3.12 10.79 2.52
CA PRO A 93 4.55 10.72 2.85
C PRO A 93 5.03 9.34 3.26
N TYR A 94 4.23 8.57 4.00
CA TYR A 94 4.57 7.22 4.43
C TYR A 94 4.77 6.26 3.25
N ILE A 95 3.85 6.23 2.27
CA ILE A 95 3.99 5.30 1.14
C ILE A 95 5.16 5.67 0.21
N ARG A 96 5.47 6.97 0.10
CA ARG A 96 6.68 7.47 -0.58
C ARG A 96 7.93 7.00 0.16
N ASP A 97 7.92 7.03 1.49
CA ASP A 97 9.02 6.55 2.31
C ASP A 97 9.22 5.03 2.19
N VAL A 98 8.16 4.25 2.11
CA VAL A 98 8.23 2.81 1.80
C VAL A 98 8.97 2.58 0.47
N CYS A 99 8.68 3.38 -0.57
CA CYS A 99 9.42 3.30 -1.83
C CYS A 99 10.91 3.63 -1.65
N ARG A 100 11.25 4.67 -0.88
CA ARG A 100 12.65 5.02 -0.59
C ARG A 100 13.37 3.93 0.21
N ARG A 101 12.72 3.37 1.24
CA ARG A 101 13.27 2.22 2.01
C ARG A 101 13.63 1.04 1.09
N LEU A 102 12.76 0.70 0.15
CA LEU A 102 13.02 -0.34 -0.85
C LEU A 102 14.16 0.05 -1.79
N ALA A 103 14.22 1.31 -2.22
CA ALA A 103 15.29 1.80 -3.08
C ALA A 103 16.66 1.79 -2.38
N LYS A 104 16.73 2.09 -1.07
CA LYS A 104 17.97 1.99 -0.28
C LYS A 104 18.56 0.58 -0.24
N VAL A 105 17.73 -0.45 -0.41
CA VAL A 105 18.17 -1.85 -0.48
C VAL A 105 18.21 -2.41 -1.90
N GLY A 106 18.21 -1.53 -2.92
CA GLY A 106 18.56 -1.87 -4.29
C GLY A 106 17.39 -2.10 -5.26
N TYR A 107 16.14 -1.84 -4.86
CA TYR A 107 14.98 -2.01 -5.72
C TYR A 107 14.62 -0.74 -6.52
N TYR A 108 14.01 -0.95 -7.69
CA TYR A 108 13.18 0.04 -8.34
C TYR A 108 11.78 -0.08 -7.73
N ALA A 109 11.45 0.77 -6.78
CA ALA A 109 10.14 0.80 -6.14
C ALA A 109 9.24 1.83 -6.84
N ILE A 110 8.00 1.45 -7.17
CA ILE A 110 7.06 2.30 -7.89
C ILE A 110 5.64 2.11 -7.37
N VAL A 111 4.93 3.22 -7.18
CA VAL A 111 3.54 3.23 -6.71
C VAL A 111 2.68 4.16 -7.56
N PRO A 112 1.59 3.67 -8.19
CA PRO A 112 0.59 4.50 -8.83
C PRO A 112 -0.39 5.07 -7.80
N ASP A 113 -0.91 6.27 -8.03
CA ASP A 113 -2.07 6.80 -7.31
C ASP A 113 -3.35 6.32 -7.99
N LEU A 114 -3.94 5.27 -7.48
CA LEU A 114 -5.12 4.64 -8.05
C LEU A 114 -6.36 5.55 -8.04
N TYR A 115 -6.36 6.60 -7.23
CA TYR A 115 -7.49 7.50 -7.02
C TYR A 115 -7.29 8.86 -7.72
N ALA A 116 -6.14 9.08 -8.37
CA ALA A 116 -5.74 10.36 -8.96
C ALA A 116 -6.74 10.95 -9.97
N ARG A 117 -7.55 10.10 -10.63
CA ARG A 117 -8.58 10.54 -11.57
C ARG A 117 -9.80 11.16 -10.89
N THR A 118 -10.02 10.82 -9.62
CA THR A 118 -11.20 11.29 -8.88
C THR A 118 -10.82 12.38 -7.90
N ALA A 119 -9.78 12.17 -7.09
CA ALA A 119 -9.35 13.13 -6.07
C ALA A 119 -7.90 12.90 -5.63
N ASP A 120 -7.33 13.90 -4.97
CA ASP A 120 -6.10 13.79 -4.20
C ASP A 120 -6.45 13.42 -2.75
N LEU A 121 -6.42 12.13 -2.44
CA LEU A 121 -6.81 11.64 -1.12
C LEU A 121 -5.87 12.11 0.01
N THR A 122 -4.66 12.58 -0.32
CA THR A 122 -3.75 13.17 0.69
C THR A 122 -4.27 14.48 1.27
N LYS A 123 -5.25 15.11 0.61
CA LYS A 123 -5.86 16.39 1.01
C LYS A 123 -7.22 16.22 1.70
N ILE A 124 -7.72 15.01 1.80
CA ILE A 124 -9.01 14.71 2.40
C ILE A 124 -8.77 14.04 3.75
N SER A 125 -9.30 14.63 4.82
CA SER A 125 -9.20 14.08 6.18
C SER A 125 -10.47 13.35 6.64
N ASN A 126 -11.58 13.53 5.93
CA ASN A 126 -12.86 12.94 6.28
C ASN A 126 -13.05 11.56 5.62
N MET A 127 -13.16 10.52 6.43
CA MET A 127 -13.38 9.15 5.94
C MET A 127 -14.68 8.99 5.16
N ALA A 128 -15.74 9.73 5.51
CA ALA A 128 -16.99 9.69 4.77
C ALA A 128 -16.85 10.21 3.32
N GLU A 129 -15.83 11.01 3.04
CA GLU A 129 -15.50 11.48 1.69
C GLU A 129 -14.51 10.53 0.98
N ILE A 130 -13.56 9.94 1.71
CA ILE A 130 -12.56 9.00 1.18
C ILE A 130 -13.21 7.70 0.74
N MET A 131 -14.05 7.09 1.59
CA MET A 131 -14.55 5.73 1.37
C MET A 131 -15.39 5.55 0.10
N PRO A 132 -16.28 6.48 -0.30
CA PRO A 132 -16.98 6.38 -1.58
C PRO A 132 -16.02 6.33 -2.78
N ILE A 133 -14.93 7.13 -2.76
CA ILE A 133 -13.93 7.14 -3.83
C ILE A 133 -13.18 5.79 -3.88
N VAL A 134 -12.76 5.30 -2.71
CA VAL A 134 -12.04 4.03 -2.61
C VAL A 134 -12.91 2.84 -3.06
N ASN A 135 -14.18 2.82 -2.64
CA ASN A 135 -15.11 1.75 -2.96
C ASN A 135 -15.58 1.76 -4.42
N ALA A 136 -15.55 2.92 -5.08
CA ALA A 136 -15.87 3.04 -6.51
C ALA A 136 -14.76 2.50 -7.42
N LYS A 137 -13.53 2.32 -6.92
CA LYS A 137 -12.40 1.82 -7.73
C LYS A 137 -12.63 0.37 -8.13
N ARG A 138 -12.78 0.15 -9.43
CA ARG A 138 -13.01 -1.19 -10.01
C ARG A 138 -11.74 -2.03 -10.01
N ASP A 139 -11.87 -3.32 -9.74
CA ASP A 139 -10.73 -4.26 -9.81
C ASP A 139 -10.11 -4.31 -11.22
N THR A 140 -10.92 -4.18 -12.28
CA THR A 140 -10.43 -4.12 -13.66
C THR A 140 -9.59 -2.89 -13.96
N GLU A 141 -9.98 -1.73 -13.43
CA GLU A 141 -9.19 -0.50 -13.55
C GLU A 141 -7.89 -0.58 -12.74
N LEU A 142 -7.98 -1.15 -11.53
CA LEU A 142 -6.81 -1.39 -10.69
C LEU A 142 -5.77 -2.23 -11.43
N ILE A 143 -6.19 -3.34 -12.04
CA ILE A 143 -5.31 -4.22 -12.82
C ILE A 143 -4.69 -3.46 -13.99
N SER A 144 -5.50 -2.74 -14.76
CA SER A 144 -5.03 -1.94 -15.90
C SER A 144 -4.05 -0.84 -15.48
N ASP A 145 -4.25 -0.19 -14.32
CA ASP A 145 -3.34 0.83 -13.80
C ASP A 145 -1.98 0.24 -13.39
N TYR A 146 -1.97 -0.98 -12.81
CA TYR A 146 -0.71 -1.66 -12.51
C TYR A 146 -0.02 -2.18 -13.78
N ASP A 147 -0.75 -2.65 -14.78
CA ASP A 147 -0.16 -3.00 -16.08
C ASP A 147 0.51 -1.78 -16.73
N ALA A 148 -0.15 -0.64 -16.73
CA ALA A 148 0.43 0.63 -17.21
C ALA A 148 1.65 1.07 -16.38
N THR A 149 1.64 0.81 -15.06
CA THR A 149 2.78 1.08 -14.17
C THR A 149 3.98 0.20 -14.52
N VAL A 150 3.76 -1.07 -14.83
CA VAL A 150 4.81 -1.99 -15.29
C VAL A 150 5.37 -1.53 -16.65
N ASP A 151 4.52 -1.09 -17.56
CA ASP A 151 4.96 -0.57 -18.87
C ASP A 151 5.76 0.73 -18.72
N PHE A 152 5.34 1.62 -17.81
CA PHE A 152 6.11 2.82 -17.48
C PHE A 152 7.50 2.47 -16.91
N ALA A 153 7.58 1.52 -15.98
CA ALA A 153 8.85 1.06 -15.44
C ALA A 153 9.75 0.46 -16.55
N ARG A 154 9.17 -0.35 -17.45
CA ARG A 154 9.87 -0.92 -18.62
C ARG A 154 10.48 0.16 -19.49
N ALA A 155 9.70 1.19 -19.82
CA ALA A 155 10.13 2.29 -20.70
C ALA A 155 11.28 3.11 -20.10
N SER A 156 11.51 3.07 -18.80
CA SER A 156 12.64 3.75 -18.14
C SER A 156 14.01 3.16 -18.51
N GLY A 157 14.07 1.92 -18.98
CA GLY A 157 15.33 1.17 -19.20
C GLY A 157 16.08 0.81 -17.90
N LYS A 158 15.52 1.15 -16.73
CA LYS A 158 16.12 0.93 -15.41
C LYS A 158 15.50 -0.23 -14.62
N ALA A 159 14.41 -0.79 -15.12
CA ALA A 159 13.64 -1.84 -14.46
C ALA A 159 13.95 -3.23 -15.04
N ASP A 160 14.32 -4.17 -14.17
CA ASP A 160 14.42 -5.59 -14.51
C ASP A 160 13.09 -6.29 -14.18
N LEU A 161 12.22 -6.40 -15.16
CA LEU A 161 10.90 -7.01 -15.01
C LEU A 161 10.93 -8.53 -14.88
N ALA A 162 12.07 -9.18 -15.10
CA ALA A 162 12.22 -10.61 -14.82
C ALA A 162 12.31 -10.86 -13.32
N ARG A 163 12.66 -9.83 -12.53
CA ARG A 163 12.75 -9.83 -11.07
C ARG A 163 11.74 -8.84 -10.48
N MET A 164 10.45 -9.12 -10.63
CA MET A 164 9.36 -8.23 -10.22
C MET A 164 8.54 -8.83 -9.09
N GLY A 165 8.35 -8.09 -8.00
CA GLY A 165 7.48 -8.40 -6.88
C GLY A 165 6.47 -7.30 -6.62
N ILE A 166 5.56 -7.55 -5.66
CA ILE A 166 4.54 -6.61 -5.23
C ILE A 166 4.38 -6.62 -3.72
N VAL A 167 4.23 -5.44 -3.13
CA VAL A 167 4.03 -5.25 -1.68
C VAL A 167 2.91 -4.25 -1.46
N GLY A 168 1.95 -4.58 -0.60
CA GLY A 168 0.83 -3.67 -0.33
C GLY A 168 0.41 -3.64 1.14
N MET A 169 -0.08 -2.48 1.59
CA MET A 169 -0.51 -2.20 2.96
C MET A 169 -2.00 -1.87 3.01
N CYS A 170 -2.76 -2.41 3.97
CA CYS A 170 -4.19 -2.13 4.16
C CYS A 170 -5.01 -2.46 2.89
N ARG A 171 -5.76 -1.51 2.36
CA ARG A 171 -6.41 -1.64 1.04
C ARG A 171 -5.40 -2.02 -0.05
N GLY A 172 -4.17 -1.50 0.04
CA GLY A 172 -3.07 -1.89 -0.82
C GLY A 172 -2.66 -3.36 -0.66
N GLY A 173 -2.82 -3.95 0.52
CA GLY A 173 -2.63 -5.39 0.73
C GLY A 173 -3.65 -6.21 -0.08
N ARG A 174 -4.94 -5.81 -0.09
CA ARG A 174 -5.93 -6.39 -1.01
C ARG A 174 -5.53 -6.18 -2.47
N THR A 175 -5.13 -4.97 -2.81
CA THR A 175 -4.68 -4.61 -4.16
C THR A 175 -3.54 -5.50 -4.65
N SER A 176 -2.54 -5.72 -3.80
CA SER A 176 -1.40 -6.59 -4.14
C SER A 176 -1.87 -8.02 -4.44
N LEU A 177 -2.82 -8.54 -3.66
CA LEU A 177 -3.36 -9.89 -3.86
C LEU A 177 -4.23 -9.98 -5.13
N VAL A 178 -5.06 -8.99 -5.41
CA VAL A 178 -5.87 -8.94 -6.65
C VAL A 178 -4.97 -8.91 -7.87
N TYR A 179 -3.95 -8.05 -7.87
CA TYR A 179 -3.01 -7.97 -8.99
C TYR A 179 -2.17 -9.24 -9.12
N THR A 180 -1.78 -9.86 -8.02
CA THR A 180 -1.04 -11.14 -8.01
C THR A 180 -1.84 -12.27 -8.66
N ALA A 181 -3.14 -12.36 -8.38
CA ALA A 181 -4.02 -13.33 -9.03
C ALA A 181 -4.11 -13.09 -10.55
N SER A 182 -3.98 -11.84 -11.01
CA SER A 182 -4.11 -11.45 -12.42
C SER A 182 -2.78 -11.46 -13.19
N ASN A 183 -1.63 -11.35 -12.50
CA ASN A 183 -0.32 -11.24 -13.16
C ASN A 183 0.66 -12.36 -12.71
N PRO A 184 0.70 -13.49 -13.41
CA PRO A 184 1.59 -14.61 -13.08
C PRO A 184 3.08 -14.34 -13.36
N LYS A 185 3.46 -13.17 -13.91
CA LYS A 185 4.85 -12.77 -14.15
C LYS A 185 5.53 -12.27 -12.87
N LEU A 186 4.77 -11.92 -11.84
CA LEU A 186 5.32 -11.61 -10.52
C LEU A 186 6.07 -12.83 -9.97
N LYS A 187 7.14 -12.56 -9.23
CA LYS A 187 7.95 -13.60 -8.55
C LYS A 187 7.53 -13.79 -7.09
N ALA A 188 7.06 -12.73 -6.44
CA ALA A 188 6.63 -12.75 -5.04
C ALA A 188 5.60 -11.66 -4.77
N ALA A 189 4.70 -11.93 -3.83
CA ALA A 189 3.72 -10.99 -3.33
C ALA A 189 3.76 -10.93 -1.80
N VAL A 190 3.56 -9.73 -1.26
CA VAL A 190 3.44 -9.50 0.18
C VAL A 190 2.21 -8.65 0.46
N SER A 191 1.35 -9.13 1.35
CA SER A 191 0.17 -8.42 1.82
C SER A 191 0.30 -8.13 3.31
N TRP A 192 0.33 -6.85 3.67
CA TRP A 192 0.27 -6.38 5.04
C TRP A 192 -1.18 -6.01 5.37
N TYR A 193 -1.77 -6.69 6.32
CA TYR A 193 -3.13 -6.46 6.84
C TYR A 193 -4.18 -6.15 5.75
N GLY A 194 -4.05 -6.79 4.60
CA GLY A 194 -4.98 -6.62 3.48
C GLY A 194 -6.22 -7.51 3.61
N PRO A 195 -7.47 -6.99 3.46
CA PRO A 195 -8.66 -7.81 3.53
C PRO A 195 -8.73 -8.83 2.39
N VAL A 196 -9.01 -10.09 2.72
CA VAL A 196 -9.11 -11.21 1.78
C VAL A 196 -10.55 -11.63 1.50
N ALA A 197 -11.47 -11.27 2.38
CA ALA A 197 -12.89 -11.53 2.31
C ALA A 197 -13.68 -10.23 2.52
N GLY A 198 -15.00 -10.31 2.57
CA GLY A 198 -15.90 -9.19 2.81
C GLY A 198 -17.00 -9.09 1.76
N GLN A 199 -17.73 -7.97 1.78
CA GLN A 199 -18.82 -7.75 0.85
C GLN A 199 -18.31 -7.45 -0.56
N THR A 200 -18.99 -7.99 -1.55
CA THR A 200 -18.78 -7.69 -2.96
C THR A 200 -19.62 -6.49 -3.40
N SER A 201 -19.23 -5.85 -4.49
CA SER A 201 -19.94 -4.73 -5.12
C SER A 201 -19.81 -4.82 -6.63
N GLU A 202 -20.48 -3.95 -7.37
CA GLU A 202 -20.27 -3.86 -8.82
C GLU A 202 -18.79 -3.53 -9.16
N ALA A 203 -18.14 -2.68 -8.36
CA ALA A 203 -16.75 -2.33 -8.56
C ALA A 203 -15.79 -3.48 -8.20
N THR A 204 -16.16 -4.27 -7.20
CA THR A 204 -15.37 -5.41 -6.69
C THR A 204 -16.25 -6.65 -6.61
N PRO A 205 -16.58 -7.28 -7.75
CA PRO A 205 -17.58 -8.37 -7.82
C PRO A 205 -17.09 -9.68 -7.19
N ARG A 206 -15.79 -9.77 -6.89
CA ARG A 206 -15.15 -10.94 -6.28
C ARG A 206 -14.24 -10.53 -5.14
N THR A 207 -14.25 -11.29 -4.07
CA THR A 207 -13.25 -11.16 -3.00
C THR A 207 -11.89 -11.72 -3.44
N VAL A 208 -10.84 -11.54 -2.63
CA VAL A 208 -9.54 -12.20 -2.86
C VAL A 208 -9.69 -13.72 -2.69
N MET A 209 -10.50 -14.16 -1.72
CA MET A 209 -10.81 -15.58 -1.48
C MET A 209 -11.39 -16.27 -2.73
N ASP A 210 -12.25 -15.60 -3.48
CA ASP A 210 -12.86 -16.14 -4.71
C ASP A 210 -11.87 -16.32 -5.86
N ARG A 211 -10.64 -15.80 -5.70
CA ARG A 211 -9.57 -15.84 -6.71
C ARG A 211 -8.49 -16.88 -6.44
N VAL A 212 -8.62 -17.70 -5.40
CA VAL A 212 -7.56 -18.65 -4.97
C VAL A 212 -7.04 -19.50 -6.13
N ALA A 213 -7.90 -19.99 -7.03
CA ALA A 213 -7.50 -20.80 -8.18
C ALA A 213 -6.63 -20.06 -9.22
N GLU A 214 -6.64 -18.73 -9.20
CA GLU A 214 -5.87 -17.87 -10.12
C GLU A 214 -4.44 -17.65 -9.64
N PHE A 215 -4.14 -17.87 -8.35
CA PHE A 215 -2.82 -17.65 -7.79
C PHE A 215 -1.78 -18.66 -8.32
N LYS A 216 -0.66 -18.13 -8.83
CA LYS A 216 0.50 -18.90 -9.28
C LYS A 216 1.80 -18.38 -8.66
N VAL A 217 1.72 -17.32 -7.89
CA VAL A 217 2.85 -16.56 -7.35
C VAL A 217 2.91 -16.78 -5.84
N PRO A 218 4.12 -16.97 -5.26
CA PRO A 218 4.28 -17.08 -3.81
C PRO A 218 3.74 -15.86 -3.05
N VAL A 219 3.02 -16.10 -1.94
CA VAL A 219 2.35 -15.07 -1.14
C VAL A 219 2.80 -15.10 0.32
N LEU A 220 3.29 -13.96 0.83
CA LEU A 220 3.49 -13.72 2.26
C LEU A 220 2.36 -12.84 2.80
N GLY A 221 1.75 -13.25 3.90
CA GLY A 221 0.78 -12.46 4.66
C GLY A 221 1.31 -12.05 6.02
N LEU A 222 1.18 -10.76 6.35
CA LEU A 222 1.62 -10.17 7.62
C LEU A 222 0.41 -9.48 8.26
N TYR A 223 -0.14 -10.07 9.33
CA TYR A 223 -1.42 -9.67 9.90
C TYR A 223 -1.35 -9.52 11.41
N GLY A 224 -2.18 -8.65 11.96
CA GLY A 224 -2.32 -8.47 13.40
C GLY A 224 -3.52 -9.27 13.96
N ALA A 225 -3.33 -9.96 15.09
CA ALA A 225 -4.40 -10.72 15.71
C ALA A 225 -5.51 -9.83 16.31
N LYS A 226 -5.19 -8.57 16.62
CA LYS A 226 -6.13 -7.57 17.16
C LYS A 226 -6.72 -6.66 16.07
N ASP A 227 -6.59 -7.02 14.80
CA ASP A 227 -7.20 -6.29 13.69
C ASP A 227 -8.70 -6.61 13.62
N SER A 228 -9.55 -5.69 14.05
CA SER A 228 -11.01 -5.84 14.02
C SER A 228 -11.59 -5.69 12.60
N GLY A 229 -10.86 -5.01 11.70
CA GLY A 229 -11.28 -4.78 10.31
C GLY A 229 -10.96 -5.93 9.35
N VAL A 230 -10.00 -6.81 9.74
CA VAL A 230 -9.59 -7.97 8.92
C VAL A 230 -9.62 -9.23 9.79
N PRO A 231 -10.74 -9.98 9.82
CA PRO A 231 -10.89 -11.16 10.67
C PRO A 231 -9.81 -12.21 10.37
N ILE A 232 -9.02 -12.58 11.36
CA ILE A 232 -7.94 -13.56 11.23
C ILE A 232 -8.45 -14.92 10.72
N ALA A 233 -9.63 -15.33 11.14
CA ALA A 233 -10.24 -16.59 10.66
C ALA A 233 -10.43 -16.62 9.12
N ASP A 234 -10.72 -15.48 8.48
CA ASP A 234 -10.82 -15.40 7.03
C ASP A 234 -9.45 -15.43 6.36
N VAL A 235 -8.46 -14.79 6.99
CA VAL A 235 -7.07 -14.81 6.54
C VAL A 235 -6.51 -16.23 6.61
N GLU A 236 -6.70 -16.93 7.72
CA GLU A 236 -6.28 -18.33 7.89
C GLU A 236 -6.91 -19.24 6.84
N LYS A 237 -8.22 -19.10 6.58
CA LYS A 237 -8.93 -19.84 5.51
C LYS A 237 -8.31 -19.56 4.13
N PHE A 238 -7.99 -18.29 3.82
CA PHE A 238 -7.38 -17.92 2.55
C PHE A 238 -6.00 -18.57 2.38
N PHE A 239 -5.13 -18.49 3.40
CA PHE A 239 -3.80 -19.09 3.33
C PHE A 239 -3.85 -20.62 3.32
N ALA A 240 -4.81 -21.23 4.02
CA ALA A 240 -5.06 -22.67 3.93
C ALA A 240 -5.48 -23.07 2.51
N ALA A 241 -6.35 -22.30 1.87
CA ALA A 241 -6.80 -22.53 0.49
C ALA A 241 -5.66 -22.35 -0.53
N LEU A 242 -4.79 -21.34 -0.39
CA LEU A 242 -3.58 -21.19 -1.21
C LEU A 242 -2.68 -22.43 -1.09
N LYS A 243 -2.46 -22.89 0.14
CA LYS A 243 -1.63 -24.08 0.41
C LYS A 243 -2.22 -25.35 -0.21
N ALA A 244 -3.54 -25.52 -0.10
CA ALA A 244 -4.25 -26.64 -0.73
C ALA A 244 -4.21 -26.58 -2.27
N ALA A 245 -4.15 -25.38 -2.85
CA ALA A 245 -3.96 -25.14 -4.29
C ALA A 245 -2.49 -25.31 -4.75
N GLY A 246 -1.56 -25.67 -3.85
CA GLY A 246 -0.14 -25.83 -4.16
C GLY A 246 0.63 -24.51 -4.33
N VAL A 247 0.06 -23.38 -3.93
CA VAL A 247 0.73 -22.08 -3.98
C VAL A 247 1.64 -21.93 -2.77
N PRO A 248 2.95 -21.67 -2.95
CA PRO A 248 3.84 -21.39 -1.83
C PRO A 248 3.35 -20.17 -1.06
N SER A 249 3.02 -20.35 0.21
CA SER A 249 2.46 -19.27 1.00
C SER A 249 2.88 -19.37 2.47
N GLU A 250 3.07 -18.21 3.10
CA GLU A 250 3.41 -18.07 4.52
C GLU A 250 2.50 -17.01 5.14
N LEU A 251 1.96 -17.32 6.30
CA LEU A 251 1.15 -16.41 7.11
C LEU A 251 1.85 -16.18 8.45
N VAL A 252 2.09 -14.92 8.76
CA VAL A 252 2.60 -14.48 10.06
C VAL A 252 1.52 -13.65 10.75
N ILE A 253 1.17 -14.03 11.97
CA ILE A 253 0.18 -13.32 12.79
C ILE A 253 0.90 -12.75 14.02
N TYR A 254 0.81 -11.44 14.19
CA TYR A 254 1.39 -10.71 15.33
C TYR A 254 0.33 -10.58 16.42
N PRO A 255 0.53 -11.23 17.59
CA PRO A 255 -0.53 -11.38 18.61
C PRO A 255 -1.05 -10.05 19.18
N GLU A 256 -0.17 -9.04 19.28
CA GLU A 256 -0.50 -7.75 19.87
C GLU A 256 -0.77 -6.65 18.86
N ALA A 257 -0.59 -6.92 17.56
CA ALA A 257 -0.79 -5.94 16.51
C ALA A 257 -2.27 -5.82 16.11
N GLY A 258 -2.71 -4.60 15.85
CA GLY A 258 -3.96 -4.26 15.18
C GLY A 258 -3.76 -3.88 13.73
N HIS A 259 -4.78 -3.26 13.12
CA HIS A 259 -4.69 -2.76 11.75
C HIS A 259 -3.64 -1.65 11.61
N GLY A 260 -2.85 -1.67 10.55
CA GLY A 260 -1.88 -0.59 10.27
C GLY A 260 -0.64 -0.60 11.15
N PHE A 261 -0.27 -1.71 11.76
CA PHE A 261 0.85 -1.80 12.71
C PHE A 261 2.24 -1.46 12.12
N HIS A 262 2.36 -1.40 10.79
CA HIS A 262 3.58 -0.93 10.12
C HIS A 262 3.58 0.60 9.88
N ALA A 263 2.43 1.26 9.99
CA ALA A 263 2.28 2.68 9.69
C ALA A 263 2.90 3.55 10.81
N ASP A 264 4.19 3.88 10.68
CA ASP A 264 5.03 4.52 11.70
C ASP A 264 4.64 5.97 12.04
N PHE A 265 3.76 6.58 11.26
CA PHE A 265 3.19 7.90 11.55
C PHE A 265 1.95 7.85 12.46
N ARG A 266 1.59 6.67 12.96
CA ARG A 266 0.42 6.42 13.82
C ARG A 266 0.83 5.78 15.12
N PRO A 267 1.12 6.57 16.15
CA PRO A 267 1.66 6.06 17.40
C PRO A 267 0.79 5.00 18.07
N ASP A 268 -0.53 5.12 17.94
CA ASP A 268 -1.48 4.20 18.59
C ASP A 268 -1.51 2.82 17.91
N ASN A 269 -1.32 2.78 16.59
CA ASN A 269 -1.33 1.55 15.79
C ASN A 269 0.06 0.95 15.60
N TYR A 270 1.09 1.81 15.52
CA TYR A 270 2.44 1.38 15.20
C TYR A 270 3.02 0.44 16.27
N ARG A 271 3.50 -0.72 15.83
CA ARG A 271 4.18 -1.71 16.68
C ARG A 271 5.59 -1.92 16.13
N LYS A 272 6.55 -1.18 16.67
CA LYS A 272 7.90 -1.11 16.13
C LYS A 272 8.53 -2.49 15.90
N ALA A 273 8.52 -3.36 16.92
CA ALA A 273 9.12 -4.69 16.81
C ALA A 273 8.45 -5.56 15.73
N ASP A 274 7.11 -5.54 15.67
CA ASP A 274 6.34 -6.30 14.68
C ASP A 274 6.52 -5.73 13.28
N ALA A 275 6.61 -4.40 13.15
CA ALA A 275 6.87 -3.71 11.89
C ALA A 275 8.28 -4.02 11.34
N GLU A 276 9.30 -4.01 12.20
CA GLU A 276 10.69 -4.35 11.84
C GLU A 276 10.82 -5.84 11.46
N ASP A 277 10.21 -6.76 12.21
CA ASP A 277 10.21 -8.18 11.86
C ASP A 277 9.50 -8.42 10.52
N GLY A 278 8.31 -7.84 10.33
CA GLY A 278 7.56 -7.97 9.07
C GLY A 278 8.30 -7.36 7.89
N TRP A 279 9.00 -6.24 8.07
CA TRP A 279 9.84 -5.66 7.03
C TRP A 279 10.99 -6.58 6.63
N ASN A 280 11.69 -7.15 7.61
CA ASN A 280 12.77 -8.11 7.38
C ASN A 280 12.25 -9.37 6.66
N ARG A 281 11.05 -9.88 7.04
CA ARG A 281 10.39 -11.00 6.34
C ARG A 281 10.01 -10.62 4.92
N THR A 282 9.53 -9.40 4.68
CA THR A 282 9.23 -8.89 3.34
C THR A 282 10.46 -8.97 2.44
N LEU A 283 11.60 -8.41 2.89
CA LEU A 283 12.84 -8.43 2.13
C LEU A 283 13.37 -9.88 1.91
N ALA A 284 13.31 -10.72 2.94
CA ALA A 284 13.69 -12.11 2.84
C ALA A 284 12.81 -12.90 1.86
N TRP A 285 11.48 -12.63 1.85
CA TRP A 285 10.53 -13.24 0.92
C TRP A 285 10.80 -12.85 -0.53
N LEU A 286 10.98 -11.56 -0.78
CA LEU A 286 11.33 -11.04 -2.10
C LEU A 286 12.62 -11.69 -2.61
N LYS A 287 13.65 -11.74 -1.79
CA LYS A 287 14.93 -12.39 -2.12
C LYS A 287 14.79 -13.90 -2.38
N LYS A 288 14.05 -14.61 -1.53
CA LYS A 288 13.83 -16.07 -1.62
C LYS A 288 13.23 -16.45 -2.97
N TYR A 289 12.37 -15.63 -3.53
CA TYR A 289 11.66 -15.90 -4.78
C TYR A 289 12.23 -15.13 -5.98
N GLY A 290 13.45 -14.61 -5.88
CA GLY A 290 14.20 -14.09 -7.02
C GLY A 290 13.79 -12.69 -7.45
N VAL A 291 13.30 -11.86 -6.53
CA VAL A 291 13.07 -10.43 -6.77
C VAL A 291 14.32 -9.60 -6.45
N ALA A 292 15.31 -10.15 -5.74
CA ALA A 292 16.57 -9.46 -5.41
C ALA A 292 17.76 -10.09 -6.13
#